data_5370fdb58cef4816f1ae34bc66f48d9e
#
_entry.id   5370fdb58cef4816f1ae34bc66f48d9e
#
_cell.length_a   1.000
_cell.length_b   1.000
_cell.length_c   1.000
_cell.angle_alpha   90.00
_cell.angle_beta   90.00
_cell.angle_gamma   90.00
#
_symmetry.space_group_name_H-M   'P 1'
#
loop_
_entity.id
_entity.type
_entity.pdbx_description
1 polymer ?
#
loop_
_entity_poly.entity_id
_entity_poly.type
_entity_poly.pdbx_seq_one_letter_code
_entity_poly.pdbx_strand_id
1 'polypeptide(L)'
;LSLSEIAENEGITRQGVRDSIKRAEAQLLEMEERLGLAKRFREMRDGFEAIRAAAQDIQEYNDRYGYSREIDERAKRILTLSDHLSRT
;
A
#
# COMPACT_ATOMS: atom_id res chain seq x y z
N LEU A 1 15.36 -30.12 -18.37
CA LEU A 1 16.29 -30.71 -17.39
C LEU A 1 15.52 -31.35 -16.24
N SER A 2 15.94 -32.56 -15.87
CA SER A 2 15.40 -33.24 -14.70
C SER A 2 16.09 -32.74 -13.42
N LEU A 3 15.45 -32.97 -12.27
CA LEU A 3 16.06 -32.64 -10.97
C LEU A 3 17.37 -33.38 -10.73
N SER A 4 17.46 -34.63 -11.24
CA SER A 4 18.67 -35.45 -11.14
C SER A 4 19.82 -34.84 -11.94
N GLU A 5 19.58 -34.34 -13.14
CA GLU A 5 20.60 -33.71 -13.97
C GLU A 5 21.10 -32.39 -13.33
N ILE A 6 20.19 -31.61 -12.76
CA ILE A 6 20.55 -30.39 -12.05
C ILE A 6 21.43 -30.72 -10.83
N ALA A 7 21.04 -31.74 -10.07
CA ALA A 7 21.79 -32.18 -8.89
C ALA A 7 23.20 -32.66 -9.25
N GLU A 8 23.37 -33.42 -10.34
CA GLU A 8 24.67 -33.87 -10.82
C GLU A 8 25.56 -32.72 -11.23
N ASN A 9 25.02 -31.74 -11.96
CA ASN A 9 25.75 -30.59 -12.44
C ASN A 9 26.21 -29.67 -11.29
N GLU A 10 25.39 -29.50 -10.28
CA GLU A 10 25.67 -28.66 -9.12
C GLU A 10 26.37 -29.38 -7.97
N GLY A 11 26.52 -30.70 -8.07
CA GLY A 11 27.13 -31.51 -7.00
C GLY A 11 26.31 -31.60 -5.72
N ILE A 12 24.99 -31.39 -5.80
CA ILE A 12 24.06 -31.46 -4.67
C ILE A 12 23.02 -32.59 -4.87
N THR A 13 22.31 -32.94 -3.81
CA THR A 13 21.30 -34.00 -3.87
C THR A 13 20.01 -33.51 -4.54
N ARG A 14 19.21 -34.45 -5.06
CA ARG A 14 17.87 -34.16 -5.59
C ARG A 14 17.00 -33.46 -4.54
N GLN A 15 17.08 -33.90 -3.29
CA GLN A 15 16.34 -33.30 -2.20
C GLN A 15 16.81 -31.86 -1.94
N GLY A 16 18.11 -31.60 -2.00
CA GLY A 16 18.69 -30.28 -1.87
C GLY A 16 18.19 -29.32 -2.97
N VAL A 17 18.08 -29.80 -4.22
CA VAL A 17 17.51 -29.02 -5.33
C VAL A 17 16.05 -28.66 -5.05
N ARG A 18 15.23 -29.63 -4.62
CA ARG A 18 13.83 -29.39 -4.27
C ARG A 18 13.68 -28.37 -3.16
N ASP A 19 14.50 -28.51 -2.12
CA ASP A 19 14.46 -27.59 -0.97
C ASP A 19 14.85 -26.17 -1.37
N SER A 20 15.83 -26.02 -2.25
CA SER A 20 16.25 -24.73 -2.80
C SER A 20 15.14 -24.10 -3.63
N ILE A 21 14.43 -24.87 -4.46
CA ILE A 21 13.31 -24.38 -5.26
C ILE A 21 12.18 -23.90 -4.35
N LYS A 22 11.81 -24.69 -3.33
CA LYS A 22 10.75 -24.32 -2.38
C LYS A 22 11.08 -23.03 -1.64
N ARG A 23 12.34 -22.85 -1.22
CA ARG A 23 12.77 -21.63 -0.55
C ARG A 23 12.69 -20.42 -1.48
N ALA A 24 13.12 -20.59 -2.73
CA ALA A 24 13.02 -19.52 -3.72
C ALA A 24 11.57 -19.11 -4.00
N GLU A 25 10.66 -20.10 -4.13
CA GLU A 25 9.22 -19.84 -4.30
C GLU A 25 8.63 -19.07 -3.10
N ALA A 26 8.98 -19.50 -1.88
CA ALA A 26 8.54 -18.82 -0.66
C ALA A 26 9.02 -17.37 -0.58
N GLN A 27 10.28 -17.12 -0.96
CA GLN A 27 10.85 -15.78 -0.98
C GLN A 27 10.15 -14.88 -2.02
N LEU A 28 9.86 -15.41 -3.21
CA LEU A 28 9.14 -14.69 -4.25
C LEU A 28 7.73 -14.31 -3.79
N LEU A 29 7.03 -15.25 -3.17
CA LEU A 29 5.69 -15.01 -2.65
C LEU A 29 5.71 -13.91 -1.57
N GLU A 30 6.66 -13.96 -0.66
CA GLU A 30 6.85 -12.95 0.38
C GLU A 30 7.14 -11.57 -0.21
N MET A 31 8.00 -11.51 -1.23
CA MET A 31 8.28 -10.26 -1.94
C MET A 31 7.04 -9.69 -2.64
N GLU A 32 6.23 -10.53 -3.28
CA GLU A 32 4.97 -10.12 -3.89
C GLU A 32 4.00 -9.53 -2.87
N GLU A 33 3.87 -10.16 -1.70
CA GLU A 33 3.03 -9.66 -0.62
C GLU A 33 3.51 -8.30 -0.12
N ARG A 34 4.80 -8.12 0.09
CA ARG A 34 5.40 -6.85 0.53
C ARG A 34 5.19 -5.74 -0.49
N LEU A 35 5.38 -6.04 -1.78
CA LEU A 35 5.15 -5.07 -2.86
C LEU A 35 3.69 -4.69 -2.99
N GLY A 36 2.78 -5.64 -2.83
CA GLY A 36 1.34 -5.39 -2.83
C GLY A 36 0.90 -4.49 -1.69
N LEU A 37 1.45 -4.71 -0.48
CA LEU A 37 1.19 -3.86 0.69
C LEU A 37 1.74 -2.44 0.49
N ALA A 38 2.95 -2.30 -0.05
CA ALA A 38 3.55 -1.00 -0.31
C ALA A 38 2.73 -0.20 -1.33
N LYS A 39 2.24 -0.84 -2.38
CA LYS A 39 1.34 -0.21 -3.36
C LYS A 39 0.04 0.25 -2.71
N ARG A 40 -0.56 -0.62 -1.87
CA ARG A 40 -1.81 -0.31 -1.17
C ARG A 40 -1.64 0.89 -0.23
N PHE A 41 -0.55 0.96 0.52
CA PHE A 41 -0.28 2.09 1.40
C PHE A 41 -0.10 3.40 0.62
N ARG A 42 0.56 3.36 -0.53
CA ARG A 42 0.70 4.55 -1.38
C ARG A 42 -0.65 5.02 -1.93
N GLU A 43 -1.49 4.11 -2.39
CA GLU A 43 -2.84 4.42 -2.87
C GLU A 43 -3.70 5.04 -1.76
N MET A 44 -3.63 4.50 -0.55
CA MET A 44 -4.34 5.05 0.61
C MET A 44 -3.85 6.45 0.96
N ARG A 45 -2.54 6.66 0.99
CA ARG A 45 -1.96 7.97 1.26
C ARG A 45 -2.39 9.00 0.23
N ASP A 46 -2.32 8.65 -1.05
CA ASP A 46 -2.74 9.53 -2.14
C ASP A 46 -4.24 9.84 -2.05
N GLY A 47 -5.04 8.85 -1.67
CA GLY A 47 -6.47 9.02 -1.42
C GLY A 47 -6.75 9.99 -0.28
N PHE A 48 -6.06 9.88 0.84
CA PHE A 48 -6.21 10.79 1.98
C PHE A 48 -5.77 12.21 1.62
N GLU A 49 -4.70 12.38 0.86
CA GLU A 49 -4.28 13.70 0.38
C GLU A 49 -5.32 14.34 -0.54
N ALA A 50 -5.93 13.55 -1.42
CA ALA A 50 -7.01 14.02 -2.29
C ALA A 50 -8.26 14.45 -1.49
N ILE A 51 -8.63 13.68 -0.46
CA ILE A 51 -9.74 14.02 0.45
C ILE A 51 -9.43 15.31 1.19
N ARG A 52 -8.21 15.45 1.69
CA ARG A 52 -7.76 16.65 2.39
C ARG A 52 -7.85 17.88 1.49
N ALA A 53 -7.34 17.78 0.26
CA ALA A 53 -7.40 18.87 -0.70
C ALA A 53 -8.83 19.27 -1.03
N ALA A 54 -9.72 18.30 -1.22
CA ALA A 54 -11.14 18.57 -1.47
C ALA A 54 -11.81 19.28 -0.29
N ALA A 55 -11.51 18.88 0.93
CA ALA A 55 -12.06 19.50 2.13
C ALA A 55 -11.55 20.93 2.30
N GLN A 56 -10.27 21.19 1.99
CA GLN A 56 -9.71 22.54 2.00
C GLN A 56 -10.37 23.42 0.95
N ASP A 57 -10.64 22.92 -0.23
CA ASP A 57 -11.37 23.63 -1.28
C ASP A 57 -12.77 23.99 -0.82
N ILE A 58 -13.48 23.08 -0.15
CA ILE A 58 -14.80 23.34 0.42
C ILE A 58 -14.73 24.51 1.41
N GLN A 59 -13.73 24.55 2.28
CA GLN A 59 -13.53 25.64 3.21
C GLN A 59 -13.28 26.97 2.50
N GLU A 60 -12.43 27.00 1.48
CA GLU A 60 -12.15 28.19 0.69
C GLU A 60 -13.39 28.74 -0.01
N TYR A 61 -14.16 27.88 -0.65
CA TYR A 61 -15.41 28.26 -1.29
C TYR A 61 -16.43 28.77 -0.26
N ASN A 62 -16.50 28.14 0.88
CA ASN A 62 -17.40 28.56 1.97
C ASN A 62 -17.04 29.97 2.46
N ASP A 63 -15.75 30.26 2.67
CA ASP A 63 -15.29 31.57 3.12
C ASP A 63 -15.49 32.66 2.08
N ARG A 64 -15.38 32.30 0.80
CA ARG A 64 -15.40 33.26 -0.31
C ARG A 64 -16.81 33.63 -0.80
N TYR A 65 -17.74 32.68 -0.81
CA TYR A 65 -19.04 32.83 -1.47
C TYR A 65 -20.26 32.82 -0.57
N GLY A 66 -20.09 32.95 0.71
CA GLY A 66 -21.18 32.98 1.67
C GLY A 66 -20.96 31.95 2.76
N TYR A 67 -20.44 32.40 3.86
CA TYR A 67 -20.03 31.55 4.96
C TYR A 67 -21.21 30.82 5.60
N SER A 68 -21.10 29.51 5.69
CA SER A 68 -21.97 28.64 6.48
C SER A 68 -21.12 27.95 7.55
N ARG A 69 -21.50 28.14 8.80
CA ARG A 69 -20.82 27.50 9.94
C ARG A 69 -20.91 25.97 9.85
N GLU A 70 -22.03 25.44 9.40
CA GLU A 70 -22.23 24.01 9.27
C GLU A 70 -21.31 23.40 8.21
N ILE A 71 -21.12 24.08 7.08
CA ILE A 71 -20.19 23.63 6.02
C ILE A 71 -18.76 23.66 6.55
N ASP A 72 -18.37 24.71 7.26
CA ASP A 72 -17.04 24.82 7.85
C ASP A 72 -16.78 23.70 8.86
N GLU A 73 -17.72 23.44 9.73
CA GLU A 73 -17.61 22.37 10.73
C GLU A 73 -17.48 20.99 10.08
N ARG A 74 -18.25 20.73 9.02
CA ARG A 74 -18.19 19.45 8.27
C ARG A 74 -16.84 19.29 7.57
N ALA A 75 -16.36 20.34 6.92
CA ALA A 75 -15.07 20.32 6.26
C ALA A 75 -13.93 20.08 7.25
N LYS A 76 -13.97 20.73 8.40
CA LYS A 76 -12.99 20.52 9.50
C LYS A 76 -13.01 19.09 10.01
N ARG A 77 -14.19 18.49 10.13
CA ARG A 77 -14.33 17.11 10.54
C ARG A 77 -13.70 16.16 9.54
N ILE A 78 -13.90 16.39 8.24
CA ILE A 78 -13.26 15.59 7.18
C ILE A 78 -11.73 15.69 7.29
N LEU A 79 -11.21 16.88 7.47
CA LEU A 79 -9.75 17.11 7.64
C LEU A 79 -9.21 16.36 8.85
N THR A 80 -9.88 16.45 9.99
CA THR A 80 -9.47 15.80 11.23
C THR A 80 -9.46 14.27 11.07
N LEU A 81 -10.52 13.70 10.49
CA LEU A 81 -10.62 12.26 10.27
C LEU A 81 -9.58 11.78 9.27
N SER A 82 -9.36 12.51 8.19
CA SER A 82 -8.37 12.19 7.17
C SER A 82 -6.95 12.19 7.77
N ASP A 83 -6.61 13.20 8.56
CA ASP A 83 -5.31 13.29 9.24
C ASP A 83 -5.12 12.12 10.22
N HIS A 84 -6.14 11.79 10.98
CA HIS A 84 -6.09 10.67 11.92
C HIS A 84 -5.85 9.34 11.22
N LEU A 85 -6.60 9.06 10.16
CA LEU A 85 -6.47 7.82 9.38
C LEU A 85 -5.15 7.74 8.64
N SER A 86 -4.62 8.86 8.15
CA SER A 86 -3.34 8.86 7.42
C SER A 86 -2.13 8.60 8.31
N ARG A 87 -2.27 8.79 9.63
CA ARG A 87 -1.21 8.52 10.61
C ARG A 87 -1.18 7.08 11.12
N THR A 88 -2.23 6.35 10.92
CA THR A 88 -2.30 4.93 11.28
C THR A 88 -1.91 4.04 10.13
#